data_0f7c8b899a5414f25edd89ec71cbeb1c
#
_entry.id   0f7c8b899a5414f25edd89ec71cbeb1c
#
_cell.length_a   1.000
_cell.length_b   1.000
_cell.length_c   1.000
_cell.angle_alpha   90.00
_cell.angle_beta   90.00
_cell.angle_gamma   90.00
#
_symmetry.space_group_name_H-M   'P 1'
#
loop_
_entity.id
_entity.type
_entity.pdbx_description
1 polymer ?
#
loop_
_entity_poly.entity_id
_entity_poly.type
_entity_poly.pdbx_seq_one_letter_code
_entity_poly.pdbx_strand_id
1 'polypeptide(L)'
;VSAYVVHALMVVVALFMTAIALSGVVGGPLSSWIMQAFAGVNGWAGWQWLFLLEGIPSVLVGIAVYFYLDDSIAKAPWLTEAEKRLLIDNISRDEGTRGDHSLKQVFRNGRVWLMASIYFCFIMGLYGISFWLPQLVKTAGVKDVLDVGLLTMIPYGLAAVAMVLASRSSDRSGERRWHTAGAGFIGGIGLILSGIFGGDLALAMAALSLATMGILTSLPLFWTLPTSMLRGSAAAAGIALINAVGNLAGFVSPFMVGSVKDATGSTTAGLYVLAGSLFLGGILVLLATRGRQHSAQLAAA
;
A
#
# COMPACT_ATOMS: atom_id res chain seq x y z
N VAL A 1 16.94 23.59 6.78
CA VAL A 1 16.26 22.69 7.75
C VAL A 1 15.14 21.92 7.08
N SER A 2 14.35 22.52 6.16
CA SER A 2 13.18 21.87 5.56
C SER A 2 13.50 20.67 4.67
N ALA A 3 14.56 20.67 3.87
CA ALA A 3 14.90 19.60 2.94
C ALA A 3 15.34 18.31 3.66
N TYR A 4 16.12 18.40 4.71
CA TYR A 4 16.56 17.24 5.51
C TYR A 4 15.40 16.59 6.28
N VAL A 5 14.49 17.37 6.85
CA VAL A 5 13.33 16.87 7.58
C VAL A 5 12.36 16.17 6.64
N VAL A 6 12.12 16.71 5.45
CA VAL A 6 11.29 16.09 4.42
C VAL A 6 11.91 14.79 3.92
N HIS A 7 13.22 14.75 3.72
CA HIS A 7 13.93 13.54 3.30
C HIS A 7 13.86 12.44 4.37
N ALA A 8 14.11 12.78 5.64
CA ALA A 8 14.01 11.85 6.75
C ALA A 8 12.58 11.28 6.89
N LEU A 9 11.55 12.12 6.77
CA LEU A 9 10.16 11.67 6.84
C LEU A 9 9.80 10.70 5.71
N MET A 10 10.29 10.94 4.49
CA MET A 10 10.04 10.06 3.35
C MET A 10 10.71 8.70 3.51
N VAL A 11 11.94 8.66 4.01
CA VAL A 11 12.64 7.41 4.32
C VAL A 11 11.89 6.61 5.37
N VAL A 12 11.37 7.27 6.42
CA VAL A 12 10.57 6.62 7.47
C VAL A 12 9.26 6.06 6.89
N VAL A 13 8.56 6.83 6.07
CA VAL A 13 7.32 6.37 5.41
C VAL A 13 7.60 5.20 4.46
N ALA A 14 8.67 5.26 3.67
CA ALA A 14 9.04 4.18 2.76
C ALA A 14 9.40 2.90 3.54
N LEU A 15 10.17 3.01 4.63
CA LEU A 15 10.48 1.89 5.52
C LEU A 15 9.23 1.31 6.16
N PHE A 16 8.33 2.17 6.64
CA PHE A 16 7.05 1.73 7.19
C PHE A 16 6.19 0.99 6.16
N MET A 17 6.12 1.51 4.93
CA MET A 17 5.37 0.87 3.85
C MET A 17 5.99 -0.46 3.38
N THR A 18 7.32 -0.66 3.50
CA THR A 18 7.94 -1.95 3.20
C THR A 18 7.48 -3.07 4.15
N ALA A 19 6.95 -2.73 5.33
CA ALA A 19 6.36 -3.69 6.25
C ALA A 19 5.20 -4.47 5.59
N ILE A 20 4.45 -3.85 4.66
CA ILE A 20 3.38 -4.51 3.90
C ILE A 20 3.96 -5.65 3.03
N ALA A 21 5.06 -5.37 2.32
CA ALA A 21 5.72 -6.39 1.51
C ALA A 21 6.36 -7.47 2.39
N LEU A 22 7.03 -7.09 3.48
CA LEU A 22 7.64 -8.03 4.43
C LEU A 22 6.60 -8.91 5.12
N SER A 23 5.41 -8.38 5.44
CA SER A 23 4.33 -9.20 6.00
C SER A 23 3.88 -10.27 5.00
N GLY A 24 3.88 -9.99 3.69
CA GLY A 24 3.61 -11.00 2.67
C GLY A 24 4.72 -12.04 2.53
N VAL A 25 5.99 -11.62 2.67
CA VAL A 25 7.15 -12.54 2.63
C VAL A 25 7.11 -13.54 3.80
N VAL A 26 6.80 -13.08 5.00
CA VAL A 26 6.77 -13.92 6.21
C VAL A 26 5.41 -14.60 6.36
N GLY A 27 4.32 -13.88 6.12
CA GLY A 27 2.97 -14.33 6.35
C GLY A 27 2.59 -15.54 5.48
N GLY A 28 2.90 -15.52 4.19
CA GLY A 28 2.58 -16.62 3.29
C GLY A 28 3.10 -17.99 3.78
N PRO A 29 4.42 -18.14 3.98
CA PRO A 29 5.00 -19.38 4.50
C PRO A 29 4.54 -19.72 5.92
N LEU A 30 4.49 -18.72 6.83
CA LEU A 30 4.08 -18.93 8.21
C LEU A 30 2.64 -19.43 8.32
N SER A 31 1.71 -18.74 7.65
CA SER A 31 0.29 -19.11 7.62
C SER A 31 0.10 -20.49 7.03
N SER A 32 0.78 -20.82 5.94
CA SER A 32 0.70 -22.13 5.29
C SER A 32 1.25 -23.23 6.17
N TRP A 33 2.37 -22.99 6.84
CA TRP A 33 2.95 -23.94 7.79
C TRP A 33 2.02 -24.18 8.99
N ILE A 34 1.45 -23.13 9.59
CA ILE A 34 0.49 -23.27 10.69
C ILE A 34 -0.73 -24.10 10.24
N MET A 35 -1.29 -23.75 9.08
CA MET A 35 -2.46 -24.46 8.56
C MET A 35 -2.21 -25.95 8.33
N GLN A 36 -1.00 -26.32 7.91
CA GLN A 36 -0.63 -27.72 7.66
C GLN A 36 -0.24 -28.45 8.95
N ALA A 37 0.64 -27.86 9.77
CA ALA A 37 1.19 -28.50 10.96
C ALA A 37 0.15 -28.70 12.09
N PHE A 38 -0.82 -27.79 12.18
CA PHE A 38 -1.83 -27.82 13.25
C PHE A 38 -3.21 -28.32 12.79
N ALA A 39 -3.34 -28.76 11.54
CA ALA A 39 -4.61 -29.35 11.07
C ALA A 39 -5.01 -30.58 11.89
N GLY A 40 -6.20 -30.57 12.49
CA GLY A 40 -6.72 -31.65 13.31
C GLY A 40 -6.24 -31.70 14.76
N VAL A 41 -5.26 -30.88 15.15
CA VAL A 41 -4.80 -30.79 16.54
C VAL A 41 -5.95 -30.28 17.42
N ASN A 42 -6.26 -31.01 18.47
CA ASN A 42 -7.41 -30.78 19.35
C ASN A 42 -8.78 -30.76 18.62
N GLY A 43 -8.89 -31.41 17.48
CA GLY A 43 -10.11 -31.41 16.65
C GLY A 43 -10.35 -30.10 15.89
N TRP A 44 -9.41 -29.15 15.89
CA TRP A 44 -9.51 -27.86 15.22
C TRP A 44 -8.98 -27.92 13.79
N ALA A 45 -9.63 -27.17 12.90
CA ALA A 45 -9.13 -26.97 11.55
C ALA A 45 -7.89 -26.02 11.57
N GLY A 46 -6.96 -26.21 10.62
CA GLY A 46 -5.72 -25.43 10.55
C GLY A 46 -5.93 -23.91 10.53
N TRP A 47 -7.01 -23.42 9.89
CA TRP A 47 -7.32 -21.98 9.86
C TRP A 47 -7.69 -21.41 11.24
N GLN A 48 -8.24 -22.21 12.16
CA GLN A 48 -8.55 -21.76 13.53
C GLN A 48 -7.26 -21.52 14.32
N TRP A 49 -6.29 -22.43 14.16
CA TRP A 49 -4.96 -22.25 14.72
C TRP A 49 -4.21 -21.04 14.12
N LEU A 50 -4.39 -20.82 12.81
CA LEU A 50 -3.83 -19.66 12.14
C LEU A 50 -4.28 -18.35 12.83
N PHE A 51 -5.58 -18.13 12.96
CA PHE A 51 -6.10 -16.92 13.62
C PHE A 51 -5.65 -16.79 15.08
N LEU A 52 -5.59 -17.90 15.80
CA LEU A 52 -5.14 -17.87 17.19
C LEU A 52 -3.66 -17.51 17.29
N LEU A 53 -2.79 -18.19 16.55
CA LEU A 53 -1.34 -18.03 16.66
C LEU A 53 -0.85 -16.71 16.06
N GLU A 54 -1.44 -16.23 14.99
CA GLU A 54 -1.11 -14.93 14.39
C GLU A 54 -1.78 -13.74 15.13
N GLY A 55 -2.89 -13.99 15.85
CA GLY A 55 -3.56 -12.98 16.66
C GLY A 55 -2.83 -12.69 17.99
N ILE A 56 -2.26 -13.71 18.64
CA ILE A 56 -1.57 -13.56 19.93
C ILE A 56 -0.46 -12.50 19.89
N PRO A 57 0.49 -12.48 18.94
CA PRO A 57 1.51 -11.45 18.85
C PRO A 57 0.94 -10.03 18.80
N SER A 58 -0.15 -9.82 18.07
CA SER A 58 -0.81 -8.50 17.96
C SER A 58 -1.36 -8.04 19.31
N VAL A 59 -1.98 -8.96 20.07
CA VAL A 59 -2.47 -8.67 21.43
C VAL A 59 -1.30 -8.33 22.36
N LEU A 60 -0.22 -9.11 22.33
CA LEU A 60 0.97 -8.87 23.15
C LEU A 60 1.62 -7.53 22.83
N VAL A 61 1.76 -7.19 21.53
CA VAL A 61 2.27 -5.88 21.11
C VAL A 61 1.32 -4.76 21.56
N GLY A 62 0.00 -4.94 21.45
CA GLY A 62 -0.98 -3.97 21.95
C GLY A 62 -0.85 -3.70 23.44
N ILE A 63 -0.67 -4.74 24.23
CA ILE A 63 -0.39 -4.63 25.69
C ILE A 63 0.93 -3.90 25.92
N ALA A 64 1.99 -4.28 25.21
CA ALA A 64 3.29 -3.62 25.33
C ALA A 64 3.23 -2.13 24.99
N VAL A 65 2.53 -1.77 23.90
CA VAL A 65 2.31 -0.37 23.49
C VAL A 65 1.59 0.42 24.57
N TYR A 66 0.56 -0.17 25.21
CA TYR A 66 -0.18 0.49 26.28
C TYR A 66 0.71 0.87 27.47
N PHE A 67 1.71 0.06 27.80
CA PHE A 67 2.62 0.34 28.92
C PHE A 67 3.88 1.12 28.54
N TYR A 68 4.27 1.09 27.26
CA TYR A 68 5.55 1.63 26.80
C TYR A 68 5.42 2.96 26.08
N LEU A 69 4.29 3.21 25.39
CA LEU A 69 4.13 4.39 24.56
C LEU A 69 3.55 5.56 25.38
N ASP A 70 4.25 6.68 25.38
CA ASP A 70 3.79 7.88 26.06
C ASP A 70 2.68 8.59 25.27
N ASP A 71 1.63 9.05 25.98
CA ASP A 71 0.48 9.75 25.37
C ASP A 71 0.82 11.14 24.80
N SER A 72 1.93 11.75 25.22
CA SER A 72 2.28 13.10 24.82
C SER A 72 3.77 13.37 24.95
N ILE A 73 4.27 14.33 24.17
CA ILE A 73 5.67 14.80 24.21
C ILE A 73 6.06 15.22 25.64
N ALA A 74 5.15 15.86 26.37
CA ALA A 74 5.42 16.31 27.74
C ALA A 74 5.70 15.18 28.71
N LYS A 75 5.10 14.00 28.51
CA LYS A 75 5.26 12.82 29.37
C LYS A 75 6.44 11.93 28.95
N ALA A 76 7.02 12.11 27.78
CA ALA A 76 8.06 11.25 27.24
C ALA A 76 9.35 11.31 28.07
N PRO A 77 9.74 10.24 28.81
CA PRO A 77 10.91 10.25 29.70
C PRO A 77 12.24 10.20 28.95
N TRP A 78 12.22 9.80 27.68
CA TRP A 78 13.38 9.69 26.81
C TRP A 78 13.75 11.02 26.12
N LEU A 79 12.93 12.09 26.27
CA LEU A 79 13.21 13.42 25.77
C LEU A 79 13.70 14.34 26.89
N THR A 80 14.73 15.13 26.61
CA THR A 80 15.15 16.22 27.48
C THR A 80 14.14 17.36 27.47
N GLU A 81 14.11 18.18 28.52
CA GLU A 81 13.18 19.32 28.60
C GLU A 81 13.38 20.34 27.47
N ALA A 82 14.61 20.48 26.96
CA ALA A 82 14.91 21.34 25.82
C ALA A 82 14.30 20.79 24.52
N GLU A 83 14.39 19.48 24.30
CA GLU A 83 13.79 18.80 23.13
C GLU A 83 12.26 18.83 23.21
N LYS A 84 11.68 18.60 24.38
CA LYS A 84 10.22 18.71 24.59
C LYS A 84 9.72 20.10 24.20
N ARG A 85 10.36 21.17 24.69
CA ARG A 85 10.01 22.55 24.35
C ARG A 85 10.13 22.81 22.86
N LEU A 86 11.24 22.39 22.23
CA LEU A 86 11.46 22.56 20.81
C LEU A 86 10.37 21.88 19.97
N LEU A 87 10.01 20.65 20.33
CA LEU A 87 8.97 19.90 19.63
C LEU A 87 7.57 20.54 19.81
N ILE A 88 7.22 20.94 21.03
CA ILE A 88 5.95 21.62 21.33
C ILE A 88 5.86 22.95 20.59
N ASP A 89 6.93 23.76 20.60
CA ASP A 89 6.98 25.04 19.88
C ASP A 89 6.84 24.86 18.36
N ASN A 90 7.49 23.85 17.78
CA ASN A 90 7.36 23.56 16.36
C ASN A 90 5.94 23.15 15.99
N ILE A 91 5.31 22.29 16.78
CA ILE A 91 3.92 21.87 16.55
C ILE A 91 2.95 23.05 16.71
N SER A 92 3.12 23.88 17.74
CA SER A 92 2.23 25.04 17.96
C SER A 92 2.39 26.10 16.86
N ARG A 93 3.58 26.28 16.30
CA ARG A 93 3.78 27.16 15.12
C ARG A 93 3.10 26.60 13.88
N ASP A 94 3.19 25.30 13.66
CA ASP A 94 2.47 24.63 12.56
C ASP A 94 0.95 24.69 12.75
N GLU A 95 0.48 24.65 13.99
CA GLU A 95 -0.94 24.80 14.33
C GLU A 95 -1.44 26.25 14.17
N GLY A 96 -0.63 27.22 14.54
CA GLY A 96 -0.96 28.66 14.38
C GLY A 96 -1.07 29.12 12.91
N THR A 97 -0.44 28.41 11.99
CA THR A 97 -0.61 28.59 10.53
C THR A 97 -1.78 27.81 9.94
N ARG A 98 -2.48 27.00 10.76
CA ARG A 98 -3.66 26.21 10.37
C ARG A 98 -4.89 27.10 10.40
N GLY A 99 -5.18 27.77 9.27
CA GLY A 99 -6.50 28.39 9.07
C GLY A 99 -7.61 27.36 9.29
N ASP A 100 -8.70 27.80 9.88
CA ASP A 100 -9.89 26.98 10.23
C ASP A 100 -10.60 26.49 8.94
N HIS A 101 -10.00 25.50 8.26
CA HIS A 101 -10.59 24.92 7.06
C HIS A 101 -11.66 23.91 7.47
N SER A 102 -12.91 24.32 7.31
CA SER A 102 -14.09 23.49 7.53
C SER A 102 -13.98 22.17 6.78
N LEU A 103 -14.30 21.04 7.43
CA LEU A 103 -14.44 19.71 6.79
C LEU A 103 -15.24 19.79 5.49
N LYS A 104 -16.27 20.66 5.44
CA LYS A 104 -17.09 20.90 4.25
C LYS A 104 -16.27 21.36 3.04
N GLN A 105 -15.18 22.12 3.25
CA GLN A 105 -14.30 22.54 2.15
C GLN A 105 -13.47 21.37 1.59
N VAL A 106 -13.03 20.46 2.44
CA VAL A 106 -12.31 19.23 2.03
C VAL A 106 -13.21 18.36 1.17
N PHE A 107 -14.48 18.13 1.60
CA PHE A 107 -15.45 17.35 0.82
C PHE A 107 -15.83 18.00 -0.53
N ARG A 108 -15.72 19.32 -0.65
CA ARG A 108 -15.98 20.03 -1.92
C ARG A 108 -14.75 20.17 -2.81
N ASN A 109 -13.59 19.76 -2.34
CA ASN A 109 -12.35 19.89 -3.09
C ASN A 109 -12.19 18.74 -4.11
N GLY A 110 -12.41 19.02 -5.40
CA GLY A 110 -12.28 18.03 -6.46
C GLY A 110 -10.89 17.37 -6.56
N ARG A 111 -9.82 18.04 -6.09
CA ARG A 111 -8.48 17.45 -6.07
C ARG A 111 -8.38 16.33 -5.03
N VAL A 112 -9.05 16.46 -3.89
CA VAL A 112 -9.10 15.41 -2.85
C VAL A 112 -9.82 14.18 -3.41
N TRP A 113 -10.93 14.36 -4.10
CA TRP A 113 -11.66 13.28 -4.75
C TRP A 113 -10.86 12.62 -5.86
N LEU A 114 -10.12 13.39 -6.64
CA LEU A 114 -9.21 12.85 -7.66
C LEU A 114 -8.12 11.99 -7.02
N MET A 115 -7.49 12.43 -5.92
CA MET A 115 -6.52 11.62 -5.18
C MET A 115 -7.16 10.38 -4.56
N ALA A 116 -8.36 10.50 -4.02
CA ALA A 116 -9.12 9.36 -3.49
C ALA A 116 -9.41 8.32 -4.59
N SER A 117 -9.79 8.76 -5.78
CA SER A 117 -10.02 7.88 -6.94
C SER A 117 -8.74 7.18 -7.39
N ILE A 118 -7.61 7.90 -7.45
CA ILE A 118 -6.30 7.30 -7.77
C ILE A 118 -5.93 6.24 -6.74
N TYR A 119 -6.08 6.58 -5.46
CA TYR A 119 -5.77 5.65 -4.38
C TYR A 119 -6.67 4.42 -4.42
N PHE A 120 -7.97 4.60 -4.62
CA PHE A 120 -8.91 3.50 -4.83
C PHE A 120 -8.45 2.55 -5.94
N CYS A 121 -8.02 3.10 -7.08
CA CYS A 121 -7.53 2.30 -8.20
C CYS A 121 -6.31 1.45 -7.83
N PHE A 122 -5.35 1.99 -7.08
CA PHE A 122 -4.17 1.24 -6.65
C PHE A 122 -4.50 0.21 -5.57
N ILE A 123 -5.39 0.56 -4.63
CA ILE A 123 -5.85 -0.33 -3.57
C ILE A 123 -6.69 -1.49 -4.14
N MET A 124 -7.42 -1.30 -5.25
CA MET A 124 -8.04 -2.40 -6.00
C MET A 124 -7.01 -3.46 -6.39
N GLY A 125 -5.86 -3.05 -6.91
CA GLY A 125 -4.75 -3.95 -7.23
C GLY A 125 -4.18 -4.63 -5.99
N LEU A 126 -3.92 -3.86 -4.92
CA LEU A 126 -3.36 -4.38 -3.67
C LEU A 126 -4.21 -5.51 -3.08
N TYR A 127 -5.49 -5.25 -2.85
CA TYR A 127 -6.37 -6.26 -2.27
C TYR A 127 -6.67 -7.40 -3.26
N GLY A 128 -6.72 -7.10 -4.56
CA GLY A 128 -6.83 -8.12 -5.60
C GLY A 128 -5.70 -9.14 -5.52
N ILE A 129 -4.43 -8.66 -5.55
CA ILE A 129 -3.29 -9.58 -5.47
C ILE A 129 -3.19 -10.25 -4.10
N SER A 130 -3.44 -9.53 -3.00
CA SER A 130 -3.30 -10.08 -1.65
C SER A 130 -4.25 -11.24 -1.38
N PHE A 131 -5.49 -11.16 -1.85
CA PHE A 131 -6.47 -12.23 -1.64
C PHE A 131 -6.36 -13.37 -2.67
N TRP A 132 -6.00 -13.04 -3.92
CA TRP A 132 -6.07 -14.01 -5.00
C TRP A 132 -4.71 -14.65 -5.34
N LEU A 133 -3.57 -14.09 -4.92
CA LEU A 133 -2.23 -14.63 -5.22
C LEU A 133 -2.09 -16.12 -4.84
N PRO A 134 -2.46 -16.59 -3.63
CA PRO A 134 -2.35 -18.01 -3.30
C PRO A 134 -3.22 -18.89 -4.21
N GLN A 135 -4.42 -18.40 -4.58
CA GLN A 135 -5.32 -19.13 -5.47
C GLN A 135 -4.76 -19.18 -6.90
N LEU A 136 -4.12 -18.13 -7.37
CA LEU A 136 -3.49 -18.09 -8.69
C LEU A 136 -2.30 -19.05 -8.78
N VAL A 137 -1.51 -19.15 -7.72
CA VAL A 137 -0.42 -20.15 -7.60
C VAL A 137 -0.98 -21.56 -7.62
N LYS A 138 -2.10 -21.82 -6.94
CA LYS A 138 -2.79 -23.13 -6.99
C LYS A 138 -3.29 -23.47 -8.39
N THR A 139 -3.88 -22.51 -9.10
CA THR A 139 -4.37 -22.75 -10.47
C THR A 139 -3.23 -22.96 -11.47
N ALA A 140 -2.02 -22.47 -11.20
CA ALA A 140 -0.81 -22.76 -11.97
C ALA A 140 -0.23 -24.16 -11.70
N GLY A 141 -0.90 -25.01 -10.89
CA GLY A 141 -0.59 -26.43 -10.71
C GLY A 141 0.01 -26.80 -9.35
N VAL A 142 0.22 -25.86 -8.44
CA VAL A 142 0.76 -26.13 -7.10
C VAL A 142 -0.35 -26.60 -6.16
N LYS A 143 -0.26 -27.85 -5.65
CA LYS A 143 -1.31 -28.46 -4.82
C LYS A 143 -1.03 -28.35 -3.32
N ASP A 144 0.23 -28.44 -2.93
CA ASP A 144 0.61 -28.39 -1.52
C ASP A 144 0.46 -26.99 -0.94
N VAL A 145 -0.11 -26.87 0.27
CA VAL A 145 -0.42 -25.59 0.90
C VAL A 145 0.86 -24.87 1.32
N LEU A 146 1.87 -25.60 1.78
CA LEU A 146 3.16 -25.03 2.17
C LEU A 146 3.92 -24.50 0.95
N ASP A 147 3.93 -25.26 -0.14
CA ASP A 147 4.56 -24.82 -1.39
C ASP A 147 3.90 -23.55 -1.94
N VAL A 148 2.57 -23.44 -1.88
CA VAL A 148 1.85 -22.22 -2.22
C VAL A 148 2.34 -21.05 -1.36
N GLY A 149 2.46 -21.25 -0.05
CA GLY A 149 2.95 -20.23 0.88
C GLY A 149 4.39 -19.80 0.58
N LEU A 150 5.28 -20.77 0.32
CA LEU A 150 6.68 -20.50 -0.03
C LEU A 150 6.81 -19.76 -1.36
N LEU A 151 6.02 -20.12 -2.37
CA LEU A 151 6.03 -19.46 -3.65
C LEU A 151 5.47 -18.02 -3.57
N THR A 152 4.48 -17.76 -2.73
CA THR A 152 3.92 -16.42 -2.57
C THR A 152 4.92 -15.42 -1.97
N MET A 153 5.94 -15.86 -1.23
CA MET A 153 6.97 -14.96 -0.71
C MET A 153 7.83 -14.34 -1.81
N ILE A 154 7.98 -15.00 -2.97
CA ILE A 154 8.82 -14.50 -4.07
C ILE A 154 8.31 -13.17 -4.63
N PRO A 155 7.03 -13.03 -5.07
CA PRO A 155 6.48 -11.76 -5.51
C PRO A 155 6.59 -10.65 -4.47
N TYR A 156 6.33 -10.95 -3.21
CA TYR A 156 6.41 -9.95 -2.14
C TYR A 156 7.85 -9.54 -1.82
N GLY A 157 8.80 -10.49 -1.85
CA GLY A 157 10.22 -10.20 -1.67
C GLY A 157 10.78 -9.29 -2.76
N LEU A 158 10.46 -9.59 -4.01
CA LEU A 158 10.83 -8.75 -5.16
C LEU A 158 10.16 -7.37 -5.07
N ALA A 159 8.91 -7.30 -4.63
CA ALA A 159 8.21 -6.04 -4.42
C ALA A 159 8.86 -5.19 -3.33
N ALA A 160 9.31 -5.77 -2.21
CA ALA A 160 10.03 -5.05 -1.17
C ALA A 160 11.29 -4.36 -1.72
N VAL A 161 12.07 -5.07 -2.54
CA VAL A 161 13.25 -4.51 -3.20
C VAL A 161 12.86 -3.40 -4.18
N ALA A 162 11.85 -3.65 -5.03
CA ALA A 162 11.37 -2.68 -6.02
C ALA A 162 10.87 -1.39 -5.37
N MET A 163 10.11 -1.48 -4.26
CA MET A 163 9.63 -0.33 -3.48
C MET A 163 10.79 0.57 -3.04
N VAL A 164 11.86 -0.02 -2.48
CA VAL A 164 13.02 0.75 -2.01
C VAL A 164 13.77 1.39 -3.18
N LEU A 165 14.02 0.64 -4.25
CA LEU A 165 14.76 1.15 -5.40
C LEU A 165 13.99 2.25 -6.14
N ALA A 166 12.69 2.06 -6.38
CA ALA A 166 11.87 3.05 -7.06
C ALA A 166 11.66 4.32 -6.21
N SER A 167 11.45 4.18 -4.90
CA SER A 167 11.37 5.33 -3.99
C SER A 167 12.66 6.14 -3.98
N ARG A 168 13.83 5.48 -3.89
CA ARG A 168 15.14 6.14 -3.97
C ARG A 168 15.37 6.82 -5.33
N SER A 169 14.95 6.18 -6.42
CA SER A 169 15.05 6.76 -7.77
C SER A 169 14.18 8.01 -7.89
N SER A 170 12.93 7.93 -7.43
CA SER A 170 11.99 9.05 -7.43
C SER A 170 12.49 10.23 -6.57
N ASP A 171 13.08 9.94 -5.40
CA ASP A 171 13.64 10.97 -4.51
C ASP A 171 14.87 11.66 -5.11
N ARG A 172 15.78 10.88 -5.73
CA ARG A 172 16.99 11.42 -6.37
C ARG A 172 16.69 12.28 -7.59
N SER A 173 15.72 11.86 -8.40
CA SER A 173 15.32 12.59 -9.60
C SER A 173 14.36 13.76 -9.32
N GLY A 174 13.72 13.77 -8.14
CA GLY A 174 12.60 14.68 -7.83
C GLY A 174 11.34 14.40 -8.66
N GLU A 175 11.37 13.36 -9.49
CA GLU A 175 10.30 13.01 -10.41
C GLU A 175 9.40 11.95 -9.77
N ARG A 176 8.17 12.32 -9.46
CA ARG A 176 7.19 11.46 -8.77
C ARG A 176 6.05 11.00 -9.66
N ARG A 177 5.77 11.78 -10.68
CA ARG A 177 4.65 11.59 -11.59
C ARG A 177 4.78 10.27 -12.37
N TRP A 178 5.90 10.13 -13.10
CA TRP A 178 6.14 8.96 -13.94
C TRP A 178 6.51 7.72 -13.14
N HIS A 179 7.18 7.89 -11.99
CA HIS A 179 7.45 6.76 -11.09
C HIS A 179 6.14 6.17 -10.55
N THR A 180 5.19 7.02 -10.10
CA THR A 180 3.90 6.54 -9.59
C THR A 180 3.04 5.93 -10.70
N ALA A 181 2.90 6.62 -11.84
CA ALA A 181 2.12 6.11 -12.96
C ALA A 181 2.74 4.85 -13.56
N GLY A 182 4.06 4.83 -13.75
CA GLY A 182 4.80 3.69 -14.27
C GLY A 182 4.67 2.45 -13.39
N ALA A 183 4.72 2.62 -12.07
CA ALA A 183 4.47 1.53 -11.14
C ALA A 183 3.07 0.94 -11.33
N GLY A 184 2.03 1.78 -11.45
CA GLY A 184 0.67 1.33 -11.76
C GLY A 184 0.58 0.57 -13.09
N PHE A 185 1.23 1.08 -14.13
CA PHE A 185 1.24 0.43 -15.45
C PHE A 185 1.97 -0.92 -15.42
N ILE A 186 3.11 -1.01 -14.75
CA ILE A 186 3.85 -2.27 -14.55
C ILE A 186 2.98 -3.28 -13.80
N GLY A 187 2.27 -2.85 -12.76
CA GLY A 187 1.33 -3.68 -12.02
C GLY A 187 0.19 -4.22 -12.92
N GLY A 188 -0.40 -3.34 -13.75
CA GLY A 188 -1.44 -3.71 -14.70
C GLY A 188 -0.95 -4.70 -15.77
N ILE A 189 0.22 -4.45 -16.34
CA ILE A 189 0.85 -5.37 -17.31
C ILE A 189 1.09 -6.74 -16.66
N GLY A 190 1.65 -6.78 -15.45
CA GLY A 190 1.87 -8.02 -14.71
C GLY A 190 0.58 -8.83 -14.50
N LEU A 191 -0.54 -8.17 -14.15
CA LEU A 191 -1.84 -8.84 -14.01
C LEU A 191 -2.36 -9.40 -15.34
N ILE A 192 -2.20 -8.67 -16.45
CA ILE A 192 -2.58 -9.17 -17.77
C ILE A 192 -1.77 -10.41 -18.14
N LEU A 193 -0.44 -10.32 -17.98
CA LEU A 193 0.46 -11.44 -18.29
C LEU A 193 0.17 -12.66 -17.41
N SER A 194 -0.17 -12.47 -16.13
CA SER A 194 -0.55 -13.58 -15.25
C SER A 194 -1.83 -14.27 -15.69
N GLY A 195 -2.78 -13.53 -16.27
CA GLY A 195 -3.99 -14.10 -16.88
C GLY A 195 -3.70 -14.89 -18.17
N ILE A 196 -2.73 -14.44 -18.98
CA ILE A 196 -2.33 -15.10 -20.23
C ILE A 196 -1.53 -16.38 -19.94
N PHE A 197 -0.59 -16.30 -19.01
CA PHE A 197 0.36 -17.38 -18.72
C PHE A 197 -0.03 -18.24 -17.51
N GLY A 198 -1.28 -18.17 -17.05
CA GLY A 198 -1.75 -18.86 -15.84
C GLY A 198 -1.61 -20.40 -15.85
N GLY A 199 -1.40 -21.00 -17.02
CA GLY A 199 -1.17 -22.45 -17.18
C GLY A 199 0.30 -22.89 -17.03
N ASP A 200 1.25 -21.97 -17.02
CA ASP A 200 2.67 -22.24 -16.81
C ASP A 200 3.13 -21.61 -15.50
N LEU A 201 3.57 -22.44 -14.57
CA LEU A 201 3.95 -21.98 -13.22
C LEU A 201 5.07 -20.92 -13.25
N ALA A 202 6.10 -21.12 -14.07
CA ALA A 202 7.24 -20.22 -14.09
C ALA A 202 6.87 -18.85 -14.67
N LEU A 203 6.14 -18.85 -15.79
CA LEU A 203 5.67 -17.62 -16.43
C LEU A 203 4.60 -16.91 -15.58
N ALA A 204 3.68 -17.67 -14.96
CA ALA A 204 2.69 -17.12 -14.04
C ALA A 204 3.36 -16.45 -12.83
N MET A 205 4.36 -17.10 -12.22
CA MET A 205 5.11 -16.55 -11.10
C MET A 205 5.92 -15.29 -11.48
N ALA A 206 6.54 -15.28 -12.66
CA ALA A 206 7.21 -14.08 -13.17
C ALA A 206 6.23 -12.92 -13.37
N ALA A 207 5.07 -13.19 -13.97
CA ALA A 207 4.02 -12.19 -14.21
C ALA A 207 3.40 -11.68 -12.89
N LEU A 208 3.11 -12.57 -11.93
CA LEU A 208 2.63 -12.22 -10.60
C LEU A 208 3.66 -11.42 -9.80
N SER A 209 4.95 -11.74 -9.96
CA SER A 209 6.03 -10.95 -9.36
C SER A 209 6.05 -9.54 -9.94
N LEU A 210 5.97 -9.40 -11.25
CA LEU A 210 5.89 -8.09 -11.91
C LEU A 210 4.64 -7.30 -11.45
N ALA A 211 3.48 -7.96 -11.35
CA ALA A 211 2.26 -7.36 -10.84
C ALA A 211 2.44 -6.83 -9.41
N THR A 212 2.93 -7.68 -8.51
CA THR A 212 3.11 -7.33 -7.09
C THR A 212 4.13 -6.21 -6.92
N MET A 213 5.24 -6.24 -7.67
CA MET A 213 6.25 -5.17 -7.69
C MET A 213 5.61 -3.83 -8.07
N GLY A 214 4.85 -3.78 -9.17
CA GLY A 214 4.22 -2.56 -9.63
C GLY A 214 3.16 -2.04 -8.64
N ILE A 215 2.28 -2.90 -8.18
CA ILE A 215 1.20 -2.57 -7.25
C ILE A 215 1.76 -2.02 -5.94
N LEU A 216 2.64 -2.75 -5.25
CA LEU A 216 3.16 -2.33 -3.95
C LEU A 216 4.04 -1.07 -4.06
N THR A 217 4.82 -0.94 -5.14
CA THR A 217 5.64 0.26 -5.38
C THR A 217 4.78 1.50 -5.59
N SER A 218 3.60 1.38 -6.19
CA SER A 218 2.71 2.52 -6.42
C SER A 218 2.24 3.19 -5.11
N LEU A 219 2.17 2.46 -4.01
CA LEU A 219 1.61 2.96 -2.73
C LEU A 219 2.48 4.04 -2.07
N PRO A 220 3.77 3.79 -1.73
CA PRO A 220 4.61 4.82 -1.14
C PRO A 220 4.78 6.02 -2.08
N LEU A 221 4.90 5.79 -3.39
CA LEU A 221 5.01 6.85 -4.38
C LEU A 221 3.73 7.69 -4.44
N PHE A 222 2.55 7.07 -4.37
CA PHE A 222 1.28 7.78 -4.34
C PHE A 222 1.19 8.75 -3.16
N TRP A 223 1.54 8.31 -1.94
CA TRP A 223 1.39 9.16 -0.74
C TRP A 223 2.25 10.43 -0.77
N THR A 224 3.26 10.48 -1.61
CA THR A 224 4.04 11.71 -1.82
C THR A 224 3.25 12.81 -2.56
N LEU A 225 2.20 12.45 -3.29
CA LEU A 225 1.37 13.40 -4.06
C LEU A 225 0.41 14.19 -3.15
N PRO A 226 -0.47 13.54 -2.33
CA PRO A 226 -1.37 14.26 -1.43
C PRO A 226 -0.63 15.13 -0.42
N THR A 227 0.45 14.61 0.18
CA THR A 227 1.26 15.34 1.18
C THR A 227 1.90 16.60 0.61
N SER A 228 2.21 16.62 -0.69
CA SER A 228 2.73 17.79 -1.37
C SER A 228 1.65 18.81 -1.79
N MET A 229 0.39 18.39 -1.86
CA MET A 229 -0.74 19.20 -2.34
C MET A 229 -1.61 19.77 -1.23
N LEU A 230 -1.71 19.05 -0.12
CA LEU A 230 -2.55 19.40 1.02
C LEU A 230 -1.68 20.00 2.12
N ARG A 231 -2.09 21.14 2.66
CA ARG A 231 -1.37 21.86 3.73
C ARG A 231 -2.34 22.26 4.84
N GLY A 232 -1.82 22.45 6.05
CA GLY A 232 -2.60 22.89 7.21
C GLY A 232 -3.58 21.84 7.72
N SER A 233 -4.63 22.26 8.44
CA SER A 233 -5.67 21.40 9.01
C SER A 233 -6.45 20.62 7.94
N ALA A 234 -6.61 21.18 6.74
CA ALA A 234 -7.22 20.51 5.60
C ALA A 234 -6.43 19.28 5.11
N ALA A 235 -5.11 19.21 5.39
CA ALA A 235 -4.29 18.08 5.00
C ALA A 235 -4.69 16.80 5.76
N ALA A 236 -4.86 16.87 7.08
CA ALA A 236 -5.25 15.71 7.88
C ALA A 236 -6.62 15.16 7.46
N ALA A 237 -7.63 16.04 7.31
CA ALA A 237 -8.95 15.65 6.86
C ALA A 237 -8.95 15.12 5.41
N GLY A 238 -8.16 15.73 4.52
CA GLY A 238 -8.01 15.29 3.14
C GLY A 238 -7.35 13.91 3.04
N ILE A 239 -6.28 13.68 3.78
CA ILE A 239 -5.60 12.39 3.88
C ILE A 239 -6.55 11.32 4.43
N ALA A 240 -7.31 11.64 5.48
CA ALA A 240 -8.30 10.74 6.05
C ALA A 240 -9.39 10.35 5.03
N LEU A 241 -9.91 11.32 4.28
CA LEU A 241 -10.90 11.07 3.23
C LEU A 241 -10.33 10.20 2.09
N ILE A 242 -9.13 10.53 1.61
CA ILE A 242 -8.44 9.75 0.58
C ILE A 242 -8.26 8.30 1.04
N ASN A 243 -7.80 8.11 2.27
CA ASN A 243 -7.59 6.79 2.84
C ASN A 243 -8.92 6.03 3.04
N ALA A 244 -9.93 6.67 3.58
CA ALA A 244 -11.24 6.05 3.80
C ALA A 244 -11.90 5.60 2.50
N VAL A 245 -11.96 6.49 1.50
CA VAL A 245 -12.55 6.17 0.18
C VAL A 245 -11.71 5.12 -0.55
N GLY A 246 -10.37 5.25 -0.54
CA GLY A 246 -9.49 4.30 -1.19
C GLY A 246 -9.62 2.89 -0.61
N ASN A 247 -9.73 2.76 0.71
CA ASN A 247 -9.86 1.44 1.35
C ASN A 247 -11.22 0.76 1.14
N LEU A 248 -12.24 1.44 0.60
CA LEU A 248 -13.45 0.77 0.11
C LEU A 248 -13.12 -0.27 -0.98
N ALA A 249 -12.03 -0.07 -1.71
CA ALA A 249 -11.50 -1.05 -2.66
C ALA A 249 -11.17 -2.40 -2.00
N GLY A 250 -10.92 -2.43 -0.68
CA GLY A 250 -10.69 -3.67 0.07
C GLY A 250 -11.90 -4.60 0.11
N PHE A 251 -13.09 -4.06 0.01
CA PHE A 251 -14.31 -4.83 -0.19
C PHE A 251 -14.58 -5.07 -1.67
N VAL A 252 -14.52 -4.01 -2.49
CA VAL A 252 -14.90 -4.06 -3.91
C VAL A 252 -14.02 -5.02 -4.69
N SER A 253 -12.71 -5.00 -4.48
CA SER A 253 -11.74 -5.79 -5.26
C SER A 253 -11.94 -7.31 -5.12
N PRO A 254 -11.87 -7.92 -3.92
CA PRO A 254 -12.04 -9.35 -3.79
C PRO A 254 -13.46 -9.82 -4.15
N PHE A 255 -14.47 -9.02 -3.80
CA PHE A 255 -15.86 -9.30 -4.15
C PHE A 255 -16.06 -9.32 -5.68
N MET A 256 -15.55 -8.33 -6.39
CA MET A 256 -15.65 -8.21 -7.84
C MET A 256 -14.95 -9.39 -8.53
N VAL A 257 -13.71 -9.73 -8.14
CA VAL A 257 -13.00 -10.87 -8.72
C VAL A 257 -13.72 -12.19 -8.42
N GLY A 258 -14.27 -12.35 -7.21
CA GLY A 258 -15.09 -13.51 -6.84
C GLY A 258 -16.34 -13.62 -7.70
N SER A 259 -17.12 -12.55 -7.84
CA SER A 259 -18.34 -12.52 -8.64
C SER A 259 -18.06 -12.81 -10.12
N VAL A 260 -16.98 -12.26 -10.68
CA VAL A 260 -16.55 -12.54 -12.05
C VAL A 260 -16.16 -14.01 -12.22
N LYS A 261 -15.43 -14.57 -11.24
CA LYS A 261 -15.06 -15.99 -11.22
C LYS A 261 -16.31 -16.89 -11.19
N ASP A 262 -17.29 -16.57 -10.36
CA ASP A 262 -18.53 -17.35 -10.25
C ASP A 262 -19.35 -17.30 -11.56
N ALA A 263 -19.36 -16.15 -12.24
CA ALA A 263 -20.08 -15.96 -13.51
C ALA A 263 -19.36 -16.58 -14.71
N THR A 264 -18.01 -16.62 -14.72
CA THR A 264 -17.21 -17.02 -15.89
C THR A 264 -16.47 -18.34 -15.72
N GLY A 265 -16.44 -18.89 -14.51
CA GLY A 265 -15.62 -20.06 -14.15
C GLY A 265 -14.10 -19.76 -14.07
N SER A 266 -13.66 -18.51 -14.29
CA SER A 266 -12.25 -18.13 -14.36
C SER A 266 -11.96 -16.83 -13.61
N THR A 267 -10.81 -16.77 -12.96
CA THR A 267 -10.29 -15.54 -12.33
C THR A 267 -9.69 -14.57 -13.33
N THR A 268 -9.39 -14.98 -14.56
CA THR A 268 -8.67 -14.19 -15.58
C THR A 268 -9.38 -12.88 -15.92
N ALA A 269 -10.71 -12.92 -16.10
CA ALA A 269 -11.47 -11.69 -16.38
C ALA A 269 -11.43 -10.71 -15.19
N GLY A 270 -11.44 -11.23 -13.95
CA GLY A 270 -11.24 -10.41 -12.75
C GLY A 270 -9.86 -9.73 -12.71
N LEU A 271 -8.80 -10.45 -13.11
CA LEU A 271 -7.45 -9.88 -13.22
C LEU A 271 -7.39 -8.76 -14.24
N TYR A 272 -8.10 -8.87 -15.36
CA TYR A 272 -8.14 -7.82 -16.39
C TYR A 272 -8.88 -6.57 -15.90
N VAL A 273 -9.94 -6.71 -15.10
CA VAL A 273 -10.61 -5.56 -14.48
C VAL A 273 -9.68 -4.87 -13.48
N LEU A 274 -8.93 -5.63 -12.66
CA LEU A 274 -7.92 -5.06 -11.75
C LEU A 274 -6.80 -4.34 -12.53
N ALA A 275 -6.34 -4.92 -13.64
CA ALA A 275 -5.36 -4.29 -14.52
C ALA A 275 -5.90 -2.96 -15.08
N GLY A 276 -7.15 -2.95 -15.56
CA GLY A 276 -7.83 -1.74 -16.02
C GLY A 276 -7.90 -0.66 -14.96
N SER A 277 -8.17 -1.04 -13.69
CA SER A 277 -8.14 -0.12 -12.55
C SER A 277 -6.74 0.49 -12.34
N LEU A 278 -5.67 -0.31 -12.39
CA LEU A 278 -4.29 0.17 -12.26
C LEU A 278 -3.90 1.12 -13.41
N PHE A 279 -4.27 0.80 -14.64
CA PHE A 279 -4.06 1.70 -15.79
C PHE A 279 -4.81 3.01 -15.62
N LEU A 280 -6.08 2.96 -15.18
CA LEU A 280 -6.86 4.15 -14.88
C LEU A 280 -6.17 4.99 -13.80
N GLY A 281 -5.71 4.36 -12.69
CA GLY A 281 -4.97 5.03 -11.64
C GLY A 281 -3.72 5.73 -12.16
N GLY A 282 -2.92 5.06 -12.98
CA GLY A 282 -1.73 5.63 -13.63
C GLY A 282 -2.05 6.82 -14.54
N ILE A 283 -3.10 6.71 -15.37
CA ILE A 283 -3.56 7.80 -16.24
C ILE A 283 -4.03 9.00 -15.40
N LEU A 284 -4.82 8.76 -14.34
CA LEU A 284 -5.29 9.81 -13.45
C LEU A 284 -4.13 10.53 -12.75
N VAL A 285 -3.06 9.82 -12.35
CA VAL A 285 -1.83 10.43 -11.83
C VAL A 285 -1.21 11.38 -12.86
N LEU A 286 -1.09 10.95 -14.11
CA LEU A 286 -0.53 11.77 -15.18
C LEU A 286 -1.38 13.02 -15.45
N LEU A 287 -2.69 12.92 -15.39
CA LEU A 287 -3.59 14.04 -15.55
C LEU A 287 -3.56 15.01 -14.37
N ALA A 288 -3.59 14.49 -13.15
CA ALA A 288 -3.58 15.28 -11.92
C ALA A 288 -2.33 16.15 -11.73
N THR A 289 -1.20 15.71 -12.30
CA THR A 289 0.12 16.35 -12.11
C THR A 289 0.56 17.19 -13.30
N ARG A 290 -0.22 17.24 -14.39
CA ARG A 290 0.14 17.92 -15.65
C ARG A 290 0.37 19.44 -15.52
N GLY A 291 -0.39 20.11 -14.65
CA GLY A 291 -0.33 21.58 -14.49
C GLY A 291 0.87 22.12 -13.72
N ARG A 292 1.56 21.29 -12.95
CA ARG A 292 2.68 21.73 -12.09
C ARG A 292 3.98 21.98 -12.85
N GLN A 293 4.25 21.23 -13.90
CA GLN A 293 5.46 21.41 -14.72
C GLN A 293 5.42 22.72 -15.51
N HIS A 294 4.23 23.11 -15.97
CA HIS A 294 4.07 24.35 -16.73
C HIS A 294 4.29 25.60 -15.85
N SER A 295 3.80 25.57 -14.60
CA SER A 295 4.01 26.66 -13.64
C SER A 295 5.46 26.76 -13.15
N ALA A 296 6.16 25.63 -12.99
CA ALA A 296 7.57 25.62 -12.60
C ALA A 296 8.50 26.08 -13.73
N GLN A 297 8.18 25.74 -14.98
CA GLN A 297 8.90 26.19 -16.16
C GLN A 297 8.71 27.70 -16.42
N LEU A 298 7.50 28.24 -16.19
CA LEU A 298 7.21 29.67 -16.31
C LEU A 298 7.84 30.49 -15.16
N ALA A 299 8.12 29.88 -14.01
CA ALA A 299 8.80 30.55 -12.91
C ALA A 299 10.34 30.51 -12.99
N ALA A 300 10.87 29.66 -13.88
CA ALA A 300 12.31 29.50 -14.13
C ALA A 300 12.78 30.18 -15.43
N ALA A 301 11.86 30.69 -16.26
CA ALA A 301 12.10 31.50 -17.45
C ALA A 301 11.89 32.99 -17.15
#